data_887c652031746e4c169de7e2cb2b3d20
#
_entry.id   887c652031746e4c169de7e2cb2b3d20
#
_cell.length_a   1.000
_cell.length_b   1.000
_cell.length_c   1.000
_cell.angle_alpha   90.00
_cell.angle_beta   90.00
_cell.angle_gamma   90.00
#
_symmetry.space_group_name_H-M   'P 1'
#
loop_
_entity.id
_entity.type
_entity.pdbx_description
1 polymer ?
#
loop_
_entity_poly.entity_id
_entity_poly.type
_entity_poly.pdbx_seq_one_letter_code
_entity_poly.pdbx_strand_id
1 'polypeptide(L)'
;MYKRQVFILLVSLITIYIIKIQNIDRPSKRILYLYSLYWFISLFLSTLGLYDYKVPKFETLFCLCISCWALIGGFLLIKCPVKSVDLKQSGIQLSIRGFFKNKLFVGVLVVLTCYSLYLLYKFYTFMALGDLYQIRNLYFESGDLNIYGALFPNMNYWILKPFSFLCAGLFGFGVLYYRSKLLLLIFVMLFSLSSLGGGRLDYFRYLVIPLLLFGYCFYPKRFKVTLKKGFLILVMAAAMFFLLTIIGAGRRGYMEFDKESLDVGVEMTTENLMSYSYGPIVAFDYALNNNYLDKLGGYSYGTLTFNAFNGLLDIAFRMIGISYGTNFSDFVILKQDTWITLSRQNFDKNWNALFSWNFYFYLDFGIVGMIVLPFLFGFLIRKSIYWFYRYQNVSSMMLLSILFLSLILSVLDFNLSSIPIGILMIYLYMKSHNCKLK
;
A
#
# COMPACT_ATOMS: atom_id res chain seq x y z
N MET A 1 31.00 3.90 2.30
CA MET A 1 29.70 4.28 2.90
C MET A 1 29.27 5.67 2.50
N TYR A 2 30.00 6.73 2.76
CA TYR A 2 29.65 8.14 2.44
C TYR A 2 29.32 8.42 0.96
N LYS A 3 30.01 7.81 0.00
CA LYS A 3 29.74 8.01 -1.44
C LYS A 3 28.29 7.67 -1.83
N ARG A 4 27.69 6.61 -1.27
CA ARG A 4 26.30 6.20 -1.54
C ARG A 4 25.32 7.20 -0.94
N GLN A 5 25.56 7.67 0.27
CA GLN A 5 24.72 8.65 0.97
C GLN A 5 24.71 9.98 0.23
N VAL A 6 25.91 10.48 -0.15
CA VAL A 6 26.05 11.72 -0.94
C VAL A 6 25.31 11.59 -2.28
N PHE A 7 25.48 10.45 -2.97
CA PHE A 7 24.76 10.18 -4.22
C PHE A 7 23.24 10.28 -4.05
N ILE A 8 22.64 9.58 -3.06
CA ILE A 8 21.20 9.62 -2.82
C ILE A 8 20.73 11.03 -2.47
N LEU A 9 21.46 11.76 -1.65
CA LEU A 9 21.13 13.16 -1.31
C LEU A 9 21.15 14.06 -2.54
N LEU A 10 22.17 13.97 -3.39
CA LEU A 10 22.24 14.75 -4.63
C LEU A 10 21.08 14.42 -5.56
N VAL A 11 20.79 13.13 -5.79
CA VAL A 11 19.68 12.69 -6.63
C VAL A 11 18.36 13.20 -6.06
N SER A 12 18.16 13.16 -4.74
CA SER A 12 16.94 13.66 -4.09
C SER A 12 16.76 15.18 -4.29
N LEU A 13 17.83 15.96 -4.09
CA LEU A 13 17.81 17.41 -4.30
C LEU A 13 17.50 17.78 -5.75
N ILE A 14 18.15 17.11 -6.70
CA ILE A 14 17.89 17.30 -8.14
C ILE A 14 16.42 16.97 -8.45
N THR A 15 15.89 15.89 -7.92
CA THR A 15 14.49 15.47 -8.13
C THR A 15 13.52 16.50 -7.59
N ILE A 16 13.73 16.99 -6.36
CA ILE A 16 12.89 18.02 -5.74
C ILE A 16 12.94 19.31 -6.56
N TYR A 17 14.13 19.69 -7.04
CA TYR A 17 14.30 20.86 -7.89
C TYR A 17 13.54 20.71 -9.23
N ILE A 18 13.68 19.54 -9.91
CA ILE A 18 12.94 19.25 -11.15
C ILE A 18 11.43 19.39 -10.92
N ILE A 19 10.89 18.77 -9.86
CA ILE A 19 9.44 18.87 -9.55
C ILE A 19 9.03 20.33 -9.29
N LYS A 20 9.88 21.11 -8.60
CA LYS A 20 9.61 22.51 -8.26
C LYS A 20 9.43 23.37 -9.50
N ILE A 21 10.33 23.24 -10.49
CA ILE A 21 10.35 24.07 -11.70
C ILE A 21 9.26 23.68 -12.71
N GLN A 22 8.71 22.47 -12.65
CA GLN A 22 7.68 22.04 -13.58
C GLN A 22 6.39 22.86 -13.44
N ASN A 23 5.82 23.23 -14.58
CA ASN A 23 4.54 23.95 -14.62
C ASN A 23 3.35 22.99 -14.60
N ILE A 24 3.14 22.33 -13.46
CA ILE A 24 2.03 21.43 -13.21
C ILE A 24 1.19 21.92 -12.02
N ASP A 25 -0.05 21.42 -11.90
CA ASP A 25 -0.96 21.78 -10.81
C ASP A 25 -0.43 21.39 -9.42
N ARG A 26 -0.83 22.14 -8.41
CA ARG A 26 -0.37 21.96 -7.03
C ARG A 26 -0.62 20.56 -6.46
N PRO A 27 -1.81 19.92 -6.64
CA PRO A 27 -2.02 18.56 -6.19
C PRO A 27 -1.03 17.56 -6.78
N SER A 28 -0.78 17.64 -8.08
CA SER A 28 0.20 16.79 -8.77
C SER A 28 1.62 16.98 -8.25
N LYS A 29 2.05 18.23 -8.00
CA LYS A 29 3.35 18.50 -7.35
C LYS A 29 3.45 17.80 -5.99
N ARG A 30 2.42 17.89 -5.17
CA ARG A 30 2.41 17.28 -3.83
C ARG A 30 2.45 15.77 -3.86
N ILE A 31 1.74 15.16 -4.81
CA ILE A 31 1.79 13.70 -5.02
C ILE A 31 3.23 13.27 -5.34
N LEU A 32 3.88 13.98 -6.29
CA LEU A 32 5.28 13.70 -6.63
C LEU A 32 6.23 13.94 -5.46
N TYR A 33 6.03 15.01 -4.67
CA TYR A 33 6.85 15.27 -3.49
C TYR A 33 6.70 14.16 -2.44
N LEU A 34 5.48 13.71 -2.14
CA LEU A 34 5.26 12.61 -1.19
C LEU A 34 5.92 11.32 -1.66
N TYR A 35 5.74 10.97 -2.94
CA TYR A 35 6.38 9.81 -3.54
C TYR A 35 7.90 9.88 -3.46
N SER A 36 8.48 10.99 -3.94
CA SER A 36 9.93 11.18 -3.97
C SER A 36 10.51 11.20 -2.55
N LEU A 37 9.85 11.91 -1.62
CA LEU A 37 10.30 11.97 -0.23
C LEU A 37 10.34 10.58 0.41
N TYR A 38 9.28 9.78 0.23
CA TYR A 38 9.23 8.44 0.80
C TYR A 38 10.30 7.52 0.21
N TRP A 39 10.45 7.49 -1.12
CA TRP A 39 11.48 6.70 -1.79
C TRP A 39 12.89 7.11 -1.40
N PHE A 40 13.21 8.41 -1.43
CA PHE A 40 14.58 8.85 -1.13
C PHE A 40 14.92 8.73 0.35
N ILE A 41 13.96 8.90 1.26
CA ILE A 41 14.19 8.58 2.69
C ILE A 41 14.48 7.08 2.84
N SER A 42 13.70 6.21 2.21
CA SER A 42 13.90 4.76 2.28
C SER A 42 15.26 4.34 1.70
N LEU A 43 15.64 4.89 0.53
CA LEU A 43 16.96 4.68 -0.08
C LEU A 43 18.08 5.18 0.83
N PHE A 44 17.95 6.37 1.41
CA PHE A 44 18.96 6.93 2.31
C PHE A 44 19.12 6.07 3.57
N LEU A 45 18.03 5.70 4.22
CA LEU A 45 18.05 4.83 5.41
C LEU A 45 18.71 3.49 5.11
N SER A 46 18.47 2.90 3.92
CA SER A 46 19.11 1.64 3.52
C SER A 46 20.64 1.72 3.44
N THR A 47 21.19 2.93 3.25
CA THR A 47 22.64 3.14 3.20
C THR A 47 23.31 3.30 4.56
N LEU A 48 22.52 3.49 5.62
CA LEU A 48 23.04 3.72 6.97
C LEU A 48 23.47 2.42 7.67
N GLY A 49 22.96 1.27 7.23
CA GLY A 49 23.25 -0.02 7.87
C GLY A 49 22.74 -0.09 9.31
N LEU A 50 21.60 0.59 9.61
CA LEU A 50 20.97 0.59 10.91
C LEU A 50 20.51 -0.84 11.28
N TYR A 51 20.48 -1.14 12.57
CA TYR A 51 20.07 -2.46 13.09
C TYR A 51 20.86 -3.64 12.47
N ASP A 52 22.11 -3.38 12.07
CA ASP A 52 23.01 -4.36 11.45
C ASP A 52 22.54 -4.88 10.07
N TYR A 53 21.67 -4.17 9.38
CA TYR A 53 21.24 -4.57 8.05
C TYR A 53 22.33 -4.38 6.99
N LYS A 54 22.33 -5.26 5.98
CA LYS A 54 23.21 -5.16 4.83
C LYS A 54 22.97 -3.87 4.08
N VAL A 55 24.06 -3.24 3.65
CA VAL A 55 23.95 -2.02 2.81
C VAL A 55 23.87 -2.43 1.34
N PRO A 56 22.85 -2.00 0.60
CA PRO A 56 22.68 -2.34 -0.82
C PRO A 56 23.89 -1.92 -1.65
N LYS A 57 24.16 -2.65 -2.73
CA LYS A 57 25.19 -2.28 -3.71
C LYS A 57 24.85 -0.98 -4.41
N PHE A 58 25.88 -0.31 -4.93
CA PHE A 58 25.68 0.96 -5.63
C PHE A 58 24.82 0.80 -6.89
N GLU A 59 25.03 -0.27 -7.63
CA GLU A 59 24.27 -0.61 -8.85
C GLU A 59 22.79 -0.76 -8.57
N THR A 60 22.43 -1.41 -7.47
CA THR A 60 21.04 -1.56 -7.04
C THR A 60 20.40 -0.21 -6.71
N LEU A 61 21.12 0.64 -5.94
CA LEU A 61 20.64 1.99 -5.61
C LEU A 61 20.47 2.85 -6.86
N PHE A 62 21.40 2.75 -7.82
CA PHE A 62 21.33 3.45 -9.09
C PHE A 62 20.11 3.01 -9.92
N CYS A 63 19.88 1.71 -10.07
CA CYS A 63 18.70 1.17 -10.76
C CYS A 63 17.38 1.64 -10.11
N LEU A 64 17.30 1.67 -8.78
CA LEU A 64 16.13 2.15 -8.06
C LEU A 64 15.92 3.67 -8.28
N CYS A 65 16.98 4.47 -8.31
CA CYS A 65 16.88 5.89 -8.65
C CYS A 65 16.38 6.12 -10.08
N ILE A 66 16.86 5.33 -11.04
CA ILE A 66 16.37 5.39 -12.44
C ILE A 66 14.89 5.03 -12.51
N SER A 67 14.45 4.00 -11.79
CA SER A 67 13.04 3.62 -11.69
C SER A 67 12.18 4.75 -11.13
N CYS A 68 12.63 5.44 -10.07
CA CYS A 68 11.96 6.62 -9.54
C CYS A 68 11.86 7.75 -10.57
N TRP A 69 12.94 8.01 -11.30
CA TRP A 69 12.96 9.04 -12.35
C TRP A 69 12.09 8.67 -13.54
N ALA A 70 12.05 7.41 -13.92
CA ALA A 70 11.16 6.90 -14.95
C ALA A 70 9.68 7.18 -14.63
N LEU A 71 9.27 6.92 -13.37
CA LEU A 71 7.92 7.25 -12.93
C LEU A 71 7.64 8.75 -13.01
N ILE A 72 8.56 9.59 -12.52
CA ILE A 72 8.41 11.04 -12.56
C ILE A 72 8.34 11.52 -14.02
N GLY A 73 9.18 10.97 -14.91
CA GLY A 73 9.15 11.25 -16.34
C GLY A 73 7.80 10.93 -16.98
N GLY A 74 7.27 9.74 -16.74
CA GLY A 74 5.94 9.33 -17.20
C GLY A 74 4.82 10.22 -16.67
N PHE A 75 4.91 10.61 -15.40
CA PHE A 75 3.96 11.55 -14.79
C PHE A 75 3.99 12.93 -15.44
N LEU A 76 5.18 13.44 -15.76
CA LEU A 76 5.38 14.78 -16.34
C LEU A 76 5.06 14.85 -17.84
N LEU A 77 5.03 13.72 -18.54
CA LEU A 77 4.77 13.67 -19.98
C LEU A 77 3.39 14.23 -20.34
N ILE A 78 2.39 14.02 -19.48
CA ILE A 78 1.04 14.50 -19.72
C ILE A 78 0.90 15.95 -19.28
N LYS A 79 0.79 16.86 -20.23
CA LYS A 79 0.35 18.24 -20.01
C LYS A 79 -1.18 18.27 -19.89
N CYS A 80 -1.72 17.93 -18.73
CA CYS A 80 -3.15 18.06 -18.48
C CYS A 80 -3.43 19.49 -18.00
N PRO A 81 -4.22 20.30 -18.73
CA PRO A 81 -4.70 21.58 -18.22
C PRO A 81 -5.73 21.30 -17.13
N VAL A 82 -5.27 21.15 -15.90
CA VAL A 82 -6.14 21.06 -14.75
C VAL A 82 -6.52 22.48 -14.36
N LYS A 83 -7.67 22.96 -14.84
CA LYS A 83 -8.29 24.16 -14.29
C LYS A 83 -8.58 23.90 -12.82
N SER A 84 -8.30 24.87 -11.95
CA SER A 84 -8.64 24.79 -10.52
C SER A 84 -10.16 24.63 -10.40
N VAL A 85 -10.60 23.41 -10.22
CA VAL A 85 -12.03 23.11 -9.98
C VAL A 85 -12.31 23.31 -8.50
N ASP A 86 -13.32 24.10 -8.17
CA ASP A 86 -13.79 24.18 -6.79
C ASP A 86 -14.53 22.88 -6.46
N LEU A 87 -13.82 21.98 -5.82
CA LEU A 87 -14.37 20.68 -5.41
C LEU A 87 -15.52 20.79 -4.38
N LYS A 88 -15.75 21.98 -3.81
CA LYS A 88 -16.87 22.21 -2.87
C LYS A 88 -18.23 22.18 -3.55
N GLN A 89 -18.32 22.61 -4.81
CA GLN A 89 -19.56 22.62 -5.61
C GLN A 89 -19.57 21.50 -6.66
N SER A 90 -18.64 20.55 -6.51
CA SER A 90 -18.39 19.54 -7.52
C SER A 90 -19.48 18.47 -7.53
N GLY A 91 -19.72 17.91 -8.72
CA GLY A 91 -20.55 16.72 -8.93
C GLY A 91 -20.16 15.52 -8.04
N ILE A 92 -18.92 15.53 -7.46
CA ILE A 92 -18.44 14.50 -6.53
C ILE A 92 -19.31 14.43 -5.28
N GLN A 93 -19.67 15.57 -4.66
CA GLN A 93 -20.51 15.55 -3.45
C GLN A 93 -21.90 14.99 -3.74
N LEU A 94 -22.47 15.36 -4.90
CA LEU A 94 -23.75 14.80 -5.34
C LEU A 94 -23.63 13.31 -5.64
N SER A 95 -22.55 12.91 -6.29
CA SER A 95 -22.25 11.51 -6.61
C SER A 95 -22.06 10.67 -5.34
N ILE A 96 -21.33 11.18 -4.32
CA ILE A 96 -21.16 10.51 -3.02
C ILE A 96 -22.49 10.42 -2.28
N ARG A 97 -23.29 11.49 -2.29
CA ARG A 97 -24.62 11.47 -1.70
C ARG A 97 -25.52 10.42 -2.34
N GLY A 98 -25.48 10.31 -3.68
CA GLY A 98 -26.18 9.26 -4.41
C GLY A 98 -25.69 7.86 -4.05
N PHE A 99 -24.38 7.70 -3.91
CA PHE A 99 -23.77 6.44 -3.51
C PHE A 99 -24.16 6.02 -2.09
N PHE A 100 -24.16 6.93 -1.13
CA PHE A 100 -24.60 6.68 0.25
C PHE A 100 -26.12 6.50 0.40
N LYS A 101 -26.92 6.91 -0.56
CA LYS A 101 -28.36 6.61 -0.62
C LYS A 101 -28.67 5.24 -1.24
N ASN A 102 -27.69 4.60 -1.89
CA ASN A 102 -27.87 3.28 -2.46
C ASN A 102 -28.07 2.25 -1.36
N LYS A 103 -29.27 1.70 -1.26
CA LYS A 103 -29.66 0.71 -0.24
C LYS A 103 -28.78 -0.54 -0.27
N LEU A 104 -28.39 -0.98 -1.48
CA LEU A 104 -27.51 -2.15 -1.64
C LEU A 104 -26.13 -1.88 -1.04
N PHE A 105 -25.51 -0.73 -1.34
CA PHE A 105 -24.22 -0.37 -0.77
C PHE A 105 -24.27 -0.28 0.76
N VAL A 106 -25.31 0.39 1.28
CA VAL A 106 -25.49 0.54 2.74
C VAL A 106 -25.71 -0.83 3.40
N GLY A 107 -26.52 -1.70 2.79
CA GLY A 107 -26.75 -3.06 3.28
C GLY A 107 -25.46 -3.87 3.33
N VAL A 108 -24.68 -3.87 2.24
CA VAL A 108 -23.37 -4.54 2.19
C VAL A 108 -22.40 -3.97 3.23
N LEU A 109 -22.34 -2.64 3.38
CA LEU A 109 -21.49 -1.99 4.38
C LEU A 109 -21.86 -2.42 5.80
N VAL A 110 -23.14 -2.46 6.15
CA VAL A 110 -23.61 -2.90 7.47
C VAL A 110 -23.20 -4.37 7.71
N VAL A 111 -23.51 -5.26 6.76
CA VAL A 111 -23.17 -6.68 6.87
C VAL A 111 -21.64 -6.87 7.06
N LEU A 112 -20.82 -6.20 6.23
CA LEU A 112 -19.36 -6.33 6.33
C LEU A 112 -18.81 -5.66 7.61
N THR A 113 -19.45 -4.61 8.12
CA THR A 113 -19.09 -4.02 9.42
C THR A 113 -19.39 -4.99 10.56
N CYS A 114 -20.59 -5.58 10.60
CA CYS A 114 -20.93 -6.60 11.60
C CYS A 114 -20.01 -7.80 11.52
N TYR A 115 -19.69 -8.26 10.31
CA TYR A 115 -18.77 -9.36 10.11
C TYR A 115 -17.34 -9.00 10.58
N SER A 116 -16.85 -7.81 10.27
CA SER A 116 -15.52 -7.36 10.73
C SER A 116 -15.43 -7.24 12.25
N LEU A 117 -16.51 -6.81 12.92
CA LEU A 117 -16.60 -6.78 14.38
C LEU A 117 -16.63 -8.20 14.97
N TYR A 118 -17.35 -9.14 14.34
CA TYR A 118 -17.33 -10.53 14.73
C TYR A 118 -15.93 -11.16 14.62
N LEU A 119 -15.22 -10.88 13.52
CA LEU A 119 -13.83 -11.32 13.35
C LEU A 119 -12.92 -10.72 14.42
N LEU A 120 -13.09 -9.44 14.72
CA LEU A 120 -12.33 -8.76 15.77
C LEU A 120 -12.61 -9.37 17.15
N TYR A 121 -13.87 -9.65 17.47
CA TYR A 121 -14.25 -10.35 18.70
C TYR A 121 -13.57 -11.73 18.77
N LYS A 122 -13.62 -12.52 17.70
CA LYS A 122 -12.92 -13.82 17.62
C LYS A 122 -11.42 -13.65 17.86
N PHE A 123 -10.78 -12.68 17.24
CA PHE A 123 -9.36 -12.39 17.43
C PHE A 123 -9.03 -12.13 18.91
N TYR A 124 -9.82 -11.32 19.59
CA TYR A 124 -9.61 -11.03 21.02
C TYR A 124 -9.87 -12.24 21.91
N THR A 125 -10.86 -13.08 21.61
CA THR A 125 -11.10 -14.31 22.38
C THR A 125 -9.95 -15.30 22.24
N PHE A 126 -9.35 -15.43 21.06
CA PHE A 126 -8.15 -16.24 20.87
C PHE A 126 -6.93 -15.62 21.56
N MET A 127 -6.77 -14.30 21.54
CA MET A 127 -5.69 -13.63 22.28
C MET A 127 -5.73 -13.89 23.78
N ALA A 128 -6.91 -14.05 24.35
CA ALA A 128 -7.08 -14.38 25.77
C ALA A 128 -6.68 -15.84 26.10
N LEU A 129 -6.59 -16.72 25.09
CA LEU A 129 -6.32 -18.14 25.24
C LEU A 129 -4.90 -18.56 24.88
N GLY A 130 -4.13 -17.70 24.23
CA GLY A 130 -2.83 -18.09 23.69
C GLY A 130 -1.88 -16.95 23.34
N ASP A 131 -0.68 -17.33 22.89
CA ASP A 131 0.35 -16.42 22.44
C ASP A 131 -0.06 -15.72 21.11
N LEU A 132 0.10 -14.42 21.06
CA LEU A 132 -0.18 -13.60 19.88
C LEU A 132 0.60 -14.06 18.63
N TYR A 133 1.78 -14.63 18.81
CA TYR A 133 2.60 -15.18 17.71
C TYR A 133 1.92 -16.40 17.07
N GLN A 134 1.44 -17.34 17.87
CA GLN A 134 0.72 -18.53 17.39
C GLN A 134 -0.58 -18.16 16.69
N ILE A 135 -1.36 -17.23 17.28
CA ILE A 135 -2.61 -16.75 16.71
C ILE A 135 -2.38 -16.10 15.35
N ARG A 136 -1.30 -15.34 15.22
CA ARG A 136 -0.92 -14.73 13.93
C ARG A 136 -0.55 -15.76 12.88
N ASN A 137 0.16 -16.81 13.25
CA ASN A 137 0.47 -17.90 12.31
C ASN A 137 -0.82 -18.57 11.82
N LEU A 138 -1.73 -18.89 12.73
CA LEU A 138 -3.05 -19.45 12.40
C LEU A 138 -3.91 -18.49 11.56
N TYR A 139 -3.71 -17.18 11.66
CA TYR A 139 -4.38 -16.21 10.78
C TYR A 139 -3.97 -16.36 9.30
N PHE A 140 -2.72 -16.73 9.03
CA PHE A 140 -2.21 -16.91 7.68
C PHE A 140 -2.37 -18.33 7.13
N GLU A 141 -2.77 -19.27 7.98
CA GLU A 141 -3.02 -20.65 7.54
C GLU A 141 -4.23 -20.73 6.61
N SER A 142 -4.24 -21.77 5.79
CA SER A 142 -5.34 -22.08 4.87
C SER A 142 -6.21 -23.21 5.42
N GLY A 143 -7.46 -23.26 4.99
CA GLY A 143 -8.39 -24.32 5.37
C GLY A 143 -8.85 -24.23 6.82
N ASP A 144 -9.07 -25.38 7.44
CA ASP A 144 -9.66 -25.51 8.78
C ASP A 144 -8.74 -25.02 9.92
N LEU A 145 -7.44 -24.88 9.64
CA LEU A 145 -6.47 -24.37 10.61
C LEU A 145 -6.58 -22.86 10.79
N ASN A 146 -7.25 -22.14 9.88
CA ASN A 146 -7.43 -20.71 10.02
C ASN A 146 -8.34 -20.38 11.20
N ILE A 147 -7.92 -19.46 12.09
CA ILE A 147 -8.68 -19.04 13.28
C ILE A 147 -10.09 -18.52 12.96
N TYR A 148 -10.31 -18.02 11.76
CA TYR A 148 -11.62 -17.52 11.31
C TYR A 148 -12.41 -18.53 10.49
N GLY A 149 -11.85 -19.73 10.24
CA GLY A 149 -12.44 -20.81 9.46
C GLY A 149 -11.99 -20.84 8.00
N ALA A 150 -12.21 -21.97 7.35
CA ALA A 150 -11.70 -22.30 6.01
C ALA A 150 -12.09 -21.29 4.90
N LEU A 151 -13.24 -20.65 5.01
CA LEU A 151 -13.72 -19.69 4.01
C LEU A 151 -13.10 -18.30 4.13
N PHE A 152 -12.53 -17.96 5.29
CA PHE A 152 -12.03 -16.64 5.57
C PHE A 152 -10.94 -16.16 4.59
N PRO A 153 -9.90 -16.94 4.25
CA PRO A 153 -8.87 -16.52 3.32
C PRO A 153 -9.44 -16.06 1.97
N ASN A 154 -10.39 -16.84 1.44
CA ASN A 154 -11.08 -16.52 0.19
C ASN A 154 -11.98 -15.28 0.32
N MET A 155 -12.76 -15.17 1.38
CA MET A 155 -13.58 -13.99 1.65
C MET A 155 -12.72 -12.73 1.82
N ASN A 156 -11.60 -12.85 2.54
CA ASN A 156 -10.67 -11.74 2.73
C ASN A 156 -10.08 -11.29 1.38
N TYR A 157 -9.63 -12.23 0.57
CA TYR A 157 -9.01 -11.94 -0.73
C TYR A 157 -10.00 -11.34 -1.73
N TRP A 158 -11.18 -11.94 -1.90
CA TRP A 158 -12.13 -11.57 -2.96
C TRP A 158 -13.12 -10.48 -2.58
N ILE A 159 -13.44 -10.31 -1.30
CA ILE A 159 -14.51 -9.41 -0.85
C ILE A 159 -13.98 -8.32 0.09
N LEU A 160 -13.40 -8.71 1.23
CA LEU A 160 -13.05 -7.73 2.27
C LEU A 160 -11.96 -6.76 1.80
N LYS A 161 -10.88 -7.29 1.20
CA LYS A 161 -9.77 -6.47 0.75
C LYS A 161 -10.17 -5.48 -0.36
N PRO A 162 -10.82 -5.87 -1.48
CA PRO A 162 -11.28 -4.92 -2.49
C PRO A 162 -12.28 -3.90 -1.95
N PHE A 163 -13.22 -4.35 -1.10
CA PHE A 163 -14.19 -3.45 -0.48
C PHE A 163 -13.53 -2.44 0.47
N SER A 164 -12.48 -2.86 1.19
CA SER A 164 -11.69 -1.96 2.04
C SER A 164 -10.98 -0.88 1.22
N PHE A 165 -10.45 -1.19 0.04
CA PHE A 165 -9.87 -0.20 -0.86
C PHE A 165 -10.90 0.84 -1.33
N LEU A 166 -12.13 0.41 -1.65
CA LEU A 166 -13.23 1.33 -1.98
C LEU A 166 -13.57 2.24 -0.79
N CYS A 167 -13.77 1.63 0.37
CA CYS A 167 -14.13 2.34 1.58
C CYS A 167 -13.03 3.29 2.05
N ALA A 168 -11.75 2.96 1.86
CA ALA A 168 -10.64 3.83 2.17
C ALA A 168 -10.69 5.14 1.36
N GLY A 169 -10.97 5.07 0.06
CA GLY A 169 -11.17 6.25 -0.77
C GLY A 169 -12.37 7.10 -0.32
N LEU A 170 -13.50 6.46 -0.01
CA LEU A 170 -14.70 7.13 0.52
C LEU A 170 -14.43 7.78 1.87
N PHE A 171 -13.72 7.11 2.76
CA PHE A 171 -13.34 7.64 4.07
C PHE A 171 -12.45 8.87 3.94
N GLY A 172 -11.34 8.75 3.20
CA GLY A 172 -10.37 9.83 3.04
C GLY A 172 -10.98 11.11 2.46
N PHE A 173 -11.86 10.99 1.46
CA PHE A 173 -12.60 12.13 0.92
C PHE A 173 -13.75 12.57 1.83
N GLY A 174 -14.54 11.62 2.33
CA GLY A 174 -15.75 11.88 3.07
C GLY A 174 -15.53 12.64 4.38
N VAL A 175 -14.52 12.28 5.15
CA VAL A 175 -14.15 12.97 6.41
C VAL A 175 -13.85 14.45 6.17
N LEU A 176 -13.31 14.81 5.02
CA LEU A 176 -12.93 16.18 4.70
C LEU A 176 -14.08 16.99 4.09
N TYR A 177 -14.96 16.34 3.34
CA TYR A 177 -15.94 17.05 2.48
C TYR A 177 -17.38 16.71 2.74
N TYR A 178 -17.66 15.52 3.27
CA TYR A 178 -19.01 15.01 3.38
C TYR A 178 -19.28 14.41 4.76
N ARG A 179 -19.89 15.18 5.67
CA ARG A 179 -20.24 14.69 7.01
C ARG A 179 -21.44 13.73 6.91
N SER A 180 -21.20 12.44 7.12
CA SER A 180 -22.23 11.39 7.15
C SER A 180 -21.96 10.40 8.28
N LYS A 181 -23.02 9.91 8.93
CA LYS A 181 -22.94 8.84 9.93
C LYS A 181 -22.40 7.54 9.34
N LEU A 182 -22.56 7.31 8.02
CA LEU A 182 -22.00 6.15 7.32
C LEU A 182 -20.46 6.14 7.31
N LEU A 183 -19.83 7.31 7.43
CA LEU A 183 -18.36 7.36 7.56
C LEU A 183 -17.86 6.74 8.87
N LEU A 184 -18.68 6.79 9.92
CA LEU A 184 -18.36 6.09 11.17
C LEU A 184 -18.40 4.57 10.97
N LEU A 185 -19.38 4.04 10.25
CA LEU A 185 -19.44 2.61 9.92
C LEU A 185 -18.25 2.20 9.06
N ILE A 186 -17.89 2.99 8.06
CA ILE A 186 -16.70 2.76 7.23
C ILE A 186 -15.45 2.74 8.11
N PHE A 187 -15.30 3.71 9.01
CA PHE A 187 -14.16 3.76 9.93
C PHE A 187 -14.10 2.52 10.82
N VAL A 188 -15.22 2.14 11.46
CA VAL A 188 -15.30 0.96 12.33
C VAL A 188 -14.91 -0.30 11.55
N MET A 189 -15.44 -0.48 10.34
CA MET A 189 -15.10 -1.63 9.50
C MET A 189 -13.61 -1.65 9.15
N LEU A 190 -13.05 -0.54 8.65
CA LEU A 190 -11.65 -0.46 8.26
C LEU A 190 -10.71 -0.64 9.46
N PHE A 191 -11.05 -0.04 10.61
CA PHE A 191 -10.31 -0.20 11.85
C PHE A 191 -10.31 -1.66 12.32
N SER A 192 -11.48 -2.30 12.36
CA SER A 192 -11.63 -3.71 12.76
C SER A 192 -10.81 -4.63 11.86
N LEU A 193 -10.93 -4.49 10.53
CA LEU A 193 -10.16 -5.30 9.58
C LEU A 193 -8.65 -5.07 9.68
N SER A 194 -8.22 -3.82 9.93
CA SER A 194 -6.80 -3.50 10.13
C SER A 194 -6.22 -4.08 11.41
N SER A 195 -7.08 -4.37 12.41
CA SER A 195 -6.66 -4.95 13.69
C SER A 195 -6.45 -6.46 13.62
N LEU A 196 -7.03 -7.13 12.61
CA LEU A 196 -6.93 -8.58 12.47
C LEU A 196 -5.49 -9.04 12.22
N GLY A 197 -5.09 -10.12 12.88
CA GLY A 197 -3.74 -10.66 12.76
C GLY A 197 -2.62 -9.76 13.28
N GLY A 198 -2.94 -8.69 14.01
CA GLY A 198 -1.96 -7.72 14.54
C GLY A 198 -1.17 -6.99 13.45
N GLY A 199 -1.75 -6.84 12.24
CA GLY A 199 -1.15 -6.10 11.13
C GLY A 199 -1.11 -4.60 11.43
N ARG A 200 0.01 -3.93 11.12
CA ARG A 200 0.19 -2.49 11.36
C ARG A 200 0.04 -1.69 10.07
N LEU A 201 0.39 -2.31 8.95
CA LEU A 201 0.42 -1.68 7.64
C LEU A 201 -0.97 -1.28 7.16
N ASP A 202 -2.00 -2.05 7.49
CA ASP A 202 -3.36 -1.82 7.01
C ASP A 202 -4.01 -0.57 7.61
N TYR A 203 -3.62 -0.15 8.83
CA TYR A 203 -4.03 1.15 9.36
C TYR A 203 -3.52 2.31 8.50
N PHE A 204 -2.24 2.26 8.09
CA PHE A 204 -1.68 3.26 7.18
C PHE A 204 -2.34 3.19 5.82
N ARG A 205 -2.52 1.98 5.30
CA ARG A 205 -3.12 1.73 3.99
C ARG A 205 -4.53 2.29 3.88
N TYR A 206 -5.40 1.98 4.83
CA TYR A 206 -6.82 2.28 4.69
C TYR A 206 -7.26 3.59 5.35
N LEU A 207 -6.55 4.07 6.35
CA LEU A 207 -6.93 5.27 7.09
C LEU A 207 -6.03 6.47 6.79
N VAL A 208 -4.70 6.32 6.87
CA VAL A 208 -3.78 7.45 6.80
C VAL A 208 -3.54 7.90 5.36
N ILE A 209 -3.18 7.00 4.45
CA ILE A 209 -2.83 7.34 3.06
C ILE A 209 -3.96 8.04 2.30
N PRO A 210 -5.24 7.59 2.37
CA PRO A 210 -6.34 8.31 1.73
C PRO A 210 -6.59 9.71 2.30
N LEU A 211 -6.38 9.90 3.61
CA LEU A 211 -6.45 11.24 4.22
C LEU A 211 -5.31 12.14 3.74
N LEU A 212 -4.09 11.61 3.56
CA LEU A 212 -2.98 12.35 2.96
C LEU A 212 -3.29 12.76 1.52
N LEU A 213 -3.87 11.86 0.71
CA LEU A 213 -4.27 12.19 -0.66
C LEU A 213 -5.23 13.37 -0.66
N PHE A 214 -6.38 13.22 -0.05
CA PHE A 214 -7.44 14.21 -0.15
C PHE A 214 -7.21 15.43 0.75
N GLY A 215 -6.56 15.28 1.89
CA GLY A 215 -6.23 16.37 2.80
C GLY A 215 -5.03 17.19 2.33
N TYR A 216 -3.87 16.56 2.23
CA TYR A 216 -2.64 17.29 1.92
C TYR A 216 -2.52 17.61 0.42
N CYS A 217 -2.76 16.63 -0.47
CA CYS A 217 -2.54 16.87 -1.89
C CYS A 217 -3.61 17.79 -2.48
N PHE A 218 -4.90 17.51 -2.25
CA PHE A 218 -5.99 18.26 -2.88
C PHE A 218 -6.50 19.45 -2.07
N TYR A 219 -6.44 19.42 -0.71
CA TYR A 219 -7.06 20.44 0.13
C TYR A 219 -6.23 20.96 1.32
N PRO A 220 -5.08 21.53 1.06
CA PRO A 220 -4.23 22.05 2.15
C PRO A 220 -4.87 23.16 2.97
N LYS A 221 -5.84 23.90 2.40
CA LYS A 221 -6.52 24.99 3.13
C LYS A 221 -7.39 24.46 4.31
N ARG A 222 -7.95 23.25 4.20
CA ARG A 222 -8.67 22.60 5.28
C ARG A 222 -7.77 21.82 6.23
N PHE A 223 -6.60 21.42 5.76
CA PHE A 223 -5.56 20.73 6.51
C PHE A 223 -4.62 21.72 7.24
N LYS A 224 -5.02 22.99 7.36
CA LYS A 224 -4.27 23.92 8.20
C LYS A 224 -4.24 23.36 9.62
N VAL A 225 -3.06 22.88 9.98
CA VAL A 225 -2.77 22.38 11.32
C VAL A 225 -2.68 23.60 12.23
N THR A 226 -3.77 23.92 12.91
CA THR A 226 -3.71 24.85 14.05
C THR A 226 -2.93 24.16 15.17
N LEU A 227 -2.31 24.92 16.09
CA LEU A 227 -1.58 24.38 17.25
C LEU A 227 -2.40 23.32 18.00
N LYS A 228 -3.72 23.57 18.20
CA LYS A 228 -4.64 22.62 18.83
C LYS A 228 -4.81 21.31 18.03
N LYS A 229 -4.91 21.39 16.70
CA LYS A 229 -4.97 20.21 15.83
C LYS A 229 -3.63 19.49 15.76
N GLY A 230 -2.52 20.24 15.73
CA GLY A 230 -1.16 19.70 15.78
C GLY A 230 -0.92 18.89 17.06
N PHE A 231 -1.35 19.43 18.20
CA PHE A 231 -1.31 18.74 19.48
C PHE A 231 -2.17 17.45 19.45
N LEU A 232 -3.40 17.52 18.93
CA LEU A 232 -4.27 16.35 18.80
C LEU A 232 -3.64 15.27 17.90
N ILE A 233 -3.04 15.65 16.77
CA ILE A 233 -2.33 14.72 15.87
C ILE A 233 -1.15 14.09 16.61
N LEU A 234 -0.39 14.86 17.37
CA LEU A 234 0.73 14.35 18.17
C LEU A 234 0.26 13.34 19.22
N VAL A 235 -0.80 13.67 19.96
CA VAL A 235 -1.40 12.77 20.96
C VAL A 235 -1.91 11.47 20.29
N MET A 236 -2.58 11.57 19.16
CA MET A 236 -3.02 10.39 18.41
C MET A 236 -1.86 9.55 17.88
N ALA A 237 -0.79 10.17 17.39
CA ALA A 237 0.41 9.48 16.96
C ALA A 237 1.12 8.78 18.12
N ALA A 238 1.22 9.44 19.28
CA ALA A 238 1.79 8.86 20.50
C ALA A 238 0.93 7.69 21.01
N ALA A 239 -0.40 7.83 21.03
CA ALA A 239 -1.30 6.74 21.41
C ALA A 239 -1.18 5.56 20.47
N MET A 240 -1.07 5.82 19.15
CA MET A 240 -0.87 4.77 18.15
C MET A 240 0.48 4.08 18.29
N PHE A 241 1.55 4.85 18.55
CA PHE A 241 2.87 4.29 18.83
C PHE A 241 2.85 3.41 20.08
N PHE A 242 2.22 3.87 21.15
CA PHE A 242 2.05 3.10 22.39
C PHE A 242 1.28 1.79 22.15
N LEU A 243 0.19 1.85 21.40
CA LEU A 243 -0.59 0.66 21.03
C LEU A 243 0.25 -0.33 20.19
N LEU A 244 1.06 0.17 19.26
CA LEU A 244 1.99 -0.65 18.49
C LEU A 244 3.09 -1.27 19.37
N THR A 245 3.52 -0.57 20.42
CA THR A 245 4.49 -1.05 21.42
C THR A 245 3.92 -2.24 22.18
N ILE A 246 2.68 -2.12 22.68
CA ILE A 246 1.99 -3.21 23.38
C ILE A 246 1.85 -4.45 22.48
N ILE A 247 1.40 -4.26 21.23
CA ILE A 247 1.31 -5.35 20.26
C ILE A 247 2.69 -5.96 20.00
N GLY A 248 3.74 -5.14 19.97
CA GLY A 248 5.12 -5.58 19.81
C GLY A 248 5.58 -6.49 20.94
N ALA A 249 5.38 -6.06 22.19
CA ALA A 249 5.72 -6.84 23.38
C ALA A 249 4.96 -8.18 23.42
N GLY A 250 3.65 -8.15 23.20
CA GLY A 250 2.81 -9.35 23.18
C GLY A 250 3.23 -10.39 22.13
N ARG A 251 3.84 -9.96 21.01
CA ARG A 251 4.39 -10.88 20.00
C ARG A 251 5.64 -11.63 20.45
N ARG A 252 6.32 -11.15 21.48
CA ARG A 252 7.46 -11.83 22.13
C ARG A 252 7.06 -12.56 23.41
N GLY A 253 5.74 -12.68 23.69
CA GLY A 253 5.24 -13.35 24.89
C GLY A 253 5.21 -12.50 26.15
N TYR A 254 5.55 -11.23 26.06
CA TYR A 254 5.46 -10.30 27.20
C TYR A 254 4.01 -9.82 27.35
N MET A 255 3.30 -10.38 28.35
CA MET A 255 1.88 -10.07 28.63
C MET A 255 1.71 -9.08 29.80
N GLU A 256 2.74 -8.86 30.58
CA GLU A 256 2.71 -7.95 31.74
C GLU A 256 3.06 -6.52 31.33
N PHE A 257 2.44 -5.53 31.98
CA PHE A 257 2.71 -4.12 31.80
C PHE A 257 3.83 -3.66 32.75
N ASP A 258 5.02 -4.21 32.55
CA ASP A 258 6.23 -3.80 33.26
C ASP A 258 7.18 -3.01 32.36
N LYS A 259 8.26 -2.52 32.95
CA LYS A 259 9.26 -1.74 32.23
C LYS A 259 9.96 -2.55 31.15
N GLU A 260 10.23 -3.82 31.42
CA GLU A 260 10.90 -4.73 30.48
C GLU A 260 10.06 -4.96 29.22
N SER A 261 8.76 -5.23 29.39
CA SER A 261 7.80 -5.36 28.28
C SER A 261 7.72 -4.11 27.42
N LEU A 262 7.72 -2.93 28.06
CA LEU A 262 7.68 -1.66 27.33
C LEU A 262 8.98 -1.42 26.54
N ASP A 263 10.13 -1.69 27.13
CA ASP A 263 11.43 -1.53 26.47
C ASP A 263 11.54 -2.48 25.25
N VAL A 264 11.18 -3.76 25.40
CA VAL A 264 11.10 -4.75 24.31
C VAL A 264 10.09 -4.32 23.24
N GLY A 265 8.92 -3.83 23.64
CA GLY A 265 7.89 -3.37 22.72
C GLY A 265 8.33 -2.13 21.92
N VAL A 266 9.02 -1.17 22.53
CA VAL A 266 9.58 0.02 21.86
C VAL A 266 10.66 -0.40 20.87
N GLU A 267 11.59 -1.26 21.29
CA GLU A 267 12.65 -1.78 20.42
C GLU A 267 12.04 -2.47 19.18
N MET A 268 11.13 -3.43 19.37
CA MET A 268 10.46 -4.10 18.27
C MET A 268 9.68 -3.17 17.36
N THR A 269 9.00 -2.18 17.93
CA THR A 269 8.21 -1.24 17.13
C THR A 269 9.11 -0.37 16.28
N THR A 270 10.20 0.12 16.86
CA THR A 270 11.18 0.95 16.16
C THR A 270 11.91 0.16 15.08
N GLU A 271 12.37 -1.05 15.40
CA GLU A 271 13.00 -1.95 14.43
C GLU A 271 12.06 -2.29 13.27
N ASN A 272 10.80 -2.60 13.55
CA ASN A 272 9.81 -2.90 12.51
C ASN A 272 9.51 -1.67 11.62
N LEU A 273 9.35 -0.48 12.19
CA LEU A 273 9.15 0.74 11.41
C LEU A 273 10.33 1.00 10.47
N MET A 274 11.55 0.81 10.96
CA MET A 274 12.77 0.96 10.17
C MET A 274 12.88 -0.14 9.12
N SER A 275 12.66 -1.40 9.47
CA SER A 275 12.73 -2.52 8.54
C SER A 275 11.69 -2.39 7.41
N TYR A 276 10.46 -1.97 7.71
CA TYR A 276 9.48 -1.69 6.66
C TYR A 276 9.86 -0.50 5.77
N SER A 277 10.62 0.44 6.27
CA SER A 277 11.06 1.58 5.46
C SER A 277 12.12 1.21 4.41
N TYR A 278 13.06 0.34 4.74
CA TYR A 278 14.18 0.02 3.83
C TYR A 278 14.47 -1.47 3.65
N GLY A 279 13.89 -2.35 4.45
CA GLY A 279 14.05 -3.81 4.30
C GLY A 279 13.74 -4.32 2.88
N PRO A 280 12.64 -3.87 2.22
CA PRO A 280 12.36 -4.25 0.84
C PRO A 280 13.46 -3.88 -0.17
N ILE A 281 14.20 -2.79 0.10
CA ILE A 281 15.32 -2.36 -0.74
C ILE A 281 16.51 -3.30 -0.56
N VAL A 282 16.82 -3.68 0.69
CA VAL A 282 17.87 -4.65 1.00
C VAL A 282 17.52 -6.04 0.45
N ALA A 283 16.24 -6.44 0.56
CA ALA A 283 15.76 -7.69 0.01
C ALA A 283 15.86 -7.71 -1.53
N PHE A 284 15.56 -6.61 -2.18
CA PHE A 284 15.72 -6.46 -3.63
C PHE A 284 17.20 -6.55 -4.05
N ASP A 285 18.11 -5.89 -3.32
CA ASP A 285 19.56 -6.03 -3.55
C ASP A 285 20.03 -7.48 -3.43
N TYR A 286 19.54 -8.18 -2.40
CA TYR A 286 19.83 -9.60 -2.23
C TYR A 286 19.33 -10.43 -3.41
N ALA A 287 18.10 -10.19 -3.88
CA ALA A 287 17.49 -10.91 -4.99
C ALA A 287 18.29 -10.71 -6.30
N LEU A 288 18.71 -9.48 -6.59
CA LEU A 288 19.55 -9.17 -7.74
C LEU A 288 20.89 -9.92 -7.72
N ASN A 289 21.48 -10.05 -6.54
CA ASN A 289 22.81 -10.64 -6.37
C ASN A 289 22.83 -12.17 -6.19
N ASN A 290 21.66 -12.81 -6.04
CA ASN A 290 21.53 -14.25 -5.80
C ASN A 290 20.70 -14.98 -6.88
N ASN A 291 20.72 -14.43 -8.10
CA ASN A 291 20.15 -15.05 -9.30
C ASN A 291 18.72 -15.56 -9.11
N TYR A 292 17.84 -14.71 -8.57
CA TYR A 292 16.42 -15.07 -8.40
C TYR A 292 15.73 -15.36 -9.74
N LEU A 293 16.19 -14.76 -10.83
CA LEU A 293 15.70 -15.09 -12.16
C LEU A 293 15.94 -16.56 -12.53
N ASP A 294 17.14 -17.08 -12.21
CA ASP A 294 17.47 -18.48 -12.50
C ASP A 294 16.58 -19.43 -11.69
N LYS A 295 16.26 -19.06 -10.44
CA LYS A 295 15.34 -19.85 -9.59
C LYS A 295 13.92 -19.92 -10.14
N LEU A 296 13.48 -18.89 -10.88
CA LEU A 296 12.18 -18.86 -11.55
C LEU A 296 12.19 -19.45 -12.97
N GLY A 297 13.36 -19.90 -13.44
CA GLY A 297 13.50 -20.41 -14.82
C GLY A 297 13.51 -19.31 -15.88
N GLY A 298 13.84 -18.07 -15.51
CA GLY A 298 13.95 -16.93 -16.40
C GLY A 298 12.93 -15.81 -16.14
N TYR A 299 12.76 -14.93 -17.11
CA TYR A 299 11.79 -13.83 -17.03
C TYR A 299 10.33 -14.31 -17.09
N SER A 300 9.47 -13.67 -16.32
CA SER A 300 8.04 -14.00 -16.25
C SER A 300 7.20 -13.27 -17.29
N TYR A 301 7.80 -12.42 -18.12
CA TYR A 301 7.19 -11.70 -19.26
C TYR A 301 5.84 -11.03 -18.97
N GLY A 302 5.75 -10.34 -17.82
CA GLY A 302 4.56 -9.60 -17.39
C GLY A 302 3.57 -10.42 -16.55
N THR A 303 3.82 -11.69 -16.34
CA THR A 303 2.91 -12.56 -15.57
C THR A 303 2.73 -12.05 -14.13
N LEU A 304 3.80 -11.52 -13.53
CA LEU A 304 3.75 -11.01 -12.15
C LEU A 304 3.12 -9.62 -12.07
N THR A 305 3.53 -8.71 -12.93
CA THR A 305 3.02 -7.33 -12.95
C THR A 305 1.55 -7.29 -13.36
N PHE A 306 1.18 -8.06 -14.38
CA PHE A 306 -0.18 -8.12 -14.92
C PHE A 306 -0.96 -9.33 -14.40
N ASN A 307 -0.61 -9.86 -13.23
CA ASN A 307 -1.26 -11.04 -12.65
C ASN A 307 -2.78 -10.89 -12.54
N ALA A 308 -3.30 -9.68 -12.34
CA ALA A 308 -4.74 -9.44 -12.36
C ALA A 308 -5.39 -9.91 -13.67
N PHE A 309 -4.75 -9.68 -14.81
CA PHE A 309 -5.23 -10.14 -16.13
C PHE A 309 -4.93 -11.61 -16.35
N ASN A 310 -3.71 -12.06 -16.04
CA ASN A 310 -3.32 -13.45 -16.17
C ASN A 310 -4.20 -14.37 -15.33
N GLY A 311 -4.49 -13.99 -14.08
CA GLY A 311 -5.38 -14.76 -13.24
C GLY A 311 -6.81 -14.82 -13.74
N LEU A 312 -7.30 -13.75 -14.39
CA LEU A 312 -8.62 -13.78 -15.06
C LEU A 312 -8.61 -14.73 -16.25
N LEU A 313 -7.54 -14.70 -17.07
CA LEU A 313 -7.37 -15.63 -18.17
C LEU A 313 -7.26 -17.07 -17.68
N ASP A 314 -6.49 -17.32 -16.62
CA ASP A 314 -6.37 -18.66 -16.01
C ASP A 314 -7.74 -19.19 -15.54
N ILE A 315 -8.53 -18.35 -14.84
CA ILE A 315 -9.89 -18.71 -14.44
C ILE A 315 -10.76 -19.04 -15.66
N ALA A 316 -10.72 -18.18 -16.70
CA ALA A 316 -11.51 -18.39 -17.90
C ALA A 316 -11.11 -19.67 -18.65
N PHE A 317 -9.82 -19.96 -18.80
CA PHE A 317 -9.33 -21.17 -19.43
C PHE A 317 -9.65 -22.42 -18.63
N ARG A 318 -9.55 -22.38 -17.31
CA ARG A 318 -9.96 -23.51 -16.45
C ARG A 318 -11.46 -23.83 -16.58
N MET A 319 -12.31 -22.82 -16.77
CA MET A 319 -13.75 -23.03 -16.98
C MET A 319 -14.06 -23.81 -18.25
N ILE A 320 -13.17 -23.77 -19.25
CA ILE A 320 -13.29 -24.55 -20.51
C ILE A 320 -12.36 -25.76 -20.52
N GLY A 321 -11.80 -26.17 -19.38
CA GLY A 321 -10.98 -27.37 -19.24
C GLY A 321 -9.54 -27.25 -19.73
N ILE A 322 -9.06 -26.04 -20.01
CA ILE A 322 -7.67 -25.78 -20.44
C ILE A 322 -6.86 -25.35 -19.22
N SER A 323 -5.74 -26.03 -18.93
CA SER A 323 -4.80 -25.57 -17.91
C SER A 323 -3.91 -24.46 -18.49
N TYR A 324 -4.10 -23.24 -18.03
CA TYR A 324 -3.25 -22.10 -18.35
C TYR A 324 -2.25 -21.94 -17.20
N GLY A 325 -0.99 -22.38 -17.41
CA GLY A 325 0.05 -22.27 -16.41
C GLY A 325 0.45 -20.81 -16.19
N THR A 326 0.35 -20.32 -14.94
CA THR A 326 0.88 -19.01 -14.57
C THR A 326 2.05 -19.20 -13.61
N ASN A 327 3.15 -18.51 -13.84
CA ASN A 327 4.32 -18.53 -12.93
C ASN A 327 4.05 -17.77 -11.63
N PHE A 328 2.84 -17.23 -11.41
CA PHE A 328 2.53 -16.46 -10.23
C PHE A 328 2.49 -17.31 -8.96
N SER A 329 1.99 -18.54 -9.05
CA SER A 329 2.02 -19.49 -7.93
C SER A 329 3.46 -19.79 -7.52
N ASP A 330 4.35 -20.04 -8.49
CA ASP A 330 5.76 -20.33 -8.23
C ASP A 330 6.47 -19.12 -7.60
N PHE A 331 6.14 -17.91 -8.05
CA PHE A 331 6.63 -16.68 -7.44
C PHE A 331 6.16 -16.51 -5.99
N VAL A 332 4.88 -16.79 -5.69
CA VAL A 332 4.35 -16.74 -4.32
C VAL A 332 5.04 -17.75 -3.43
N ILE A 333 5.20 -18.99 -3.91
CA ILE A 333 5.92 -20.05 -3.20
C ILE A 333 7.38 -19.63 -2.96
N LEU A 334 8.07 -19.18 -4.00
CA LEU A 334 9.46 -18.72 -3.88
C LEU A 334 9.59 -17.58 -2.86
N LYS A 335 8.65 -16.63 -2.85
CA LYS A 335 8.62 -15.53 -1.89
C LYS A 335 8.37 -16.01 -0.45
N GLN A 336 7.51 -17.01 -0.27
CA GLN A 336 7.17 -17.57 1.04
C GLN A 336 8.31 -18.45 1.58
N ASP A 337 8.91 -19.27 0.72
CA ASP A 337 9.91 -20.26 1.12
C ASP A 337 11.33 -19.67 1.21
N THR A 338 11.56 -18.49 0.61
CA THR A 338 12.88 -17.90 0.63
C THR A 338 13.04 -16.87 1.74
N TRP A 339 13.68 -17.28 2.81
CA TRP A 339 14.11 -16.40 3.87
C TRP A 339 15.38 -15.66 3.48
N ILE A 340 15.31 -14.34 3.42
CA ILE A 340 16.45 -13.47 3.11
C ILE A 340 16.99 -12.93 4.43
N THR A 341 18.22 -13.25 4.73
CA THR A 341 18.92 -12.67 5.87
C THR A 341 19.29 -11.21 5.56
N LEU A 342 18.62 -10.28 6.18
CA LEU A 342 18.89 -8.84 6.02
C LEU A 342 20.06 -8.36 6.86
N SER A 343 20.39 -9.06 7.96
CA SER A 343 21.48 -8.71 8.85
C SER A 343 22.85 -9.17 8.32
N ARG A 344 23.91 -8.50 8.76
CA ARG A 344 25.30 -8.86 8.49
C ARG A 344 25.81 -9.96 9.42
N GLN A 345 25.36 -9.96 10.66
CA GLN A 345 25.89 -10.80 11.75
C GLN A 345 24.85 -11.73 12.36
N ASN A 346 23.58 -11.35 12.32
CA ASN A 346 22.50 -12.07 12.99
C ASN A 346 21.62 -12.81 11.98
N PHE A 347 21.70 -14.16 11.96
CA PHE A 347 20.90 -15.01 11.09
C PHE A 347 19.42 -15.03 11.44
N ASP A 348 19.03 -14.56 12.64
CA ASP A 348 17.62 -14.53 13.08
C ASP A 348 16.80 -13.41 12.44
N LYS A 349 17.47 -12.42 11.80
CA LYS A 349 16.79 -11.33 11.08
C LYS A 349 16.46 -11.74 9.65
N ASN A 350 15.54 -12.68 9.53
CA ASN A 350 15.07 -13.17 8.25
C ASN A 350 13.90 -12.34 7.72
N TRP A 351 13.87 -12.17 6.39
CA TRP A 351 12.87 -11.39 5.69
C TRP A 351 12.25 -12.17 4.55
N ASN A 352 10.94 -12.31 4.52
CA ASN A 352 10.22 -12.98 3.43
C ASN A 352 8.93 -12.26 3.00
N ALA A 353 8.61 -11.15 3.65
CA ALA A 353 7.26 -10.62 3.61
C ALA A 353 7.01 -9.61 2.49
N LEU A 354 7.92 -8.65 2.30
CA LEU A 354 7.66 -7.49 1.43
C LEU A 354 8.86 -7.22 0.53
N PHE A 355 8.58 -7.11 -0.76
CA PHE A 355 9.53 -6.67 -1.77
C PHE A 355 8.96 -5.45 -2.48
N SER A 356 9.80 -4.46 -2.81
CA SER A 356 9.35 -3.31 -3.56
C SER A 356 8.72 -3.73 -4.90
N TRP A 357 7.87 -2.87 -5.47
CA TRP A 357 7.29 -3.14 -6.79
C TRP A 357 8.33 -3.37 -7.89
N ASN A 358 9.55 -2.80 -7.74
CA ASN A 358 10.66 -3.00 -8.66
C ASN A 358 11.09 -4.47 -8.76
N PHE A 359 10.87 -5.26 -7.70
CA PHE A 359 11.14 -6.69 -7.74
C PHE A 359 10.25 -7.41 -8.75
N TYR A 360 8.96 -7.10 -8.79
CA TYR A 360 8.02 -7.63 -9.78
C TYR A 360 8.42 -7.24 -11.19
N PHE A 361 8.76 -5.96 -11.39
CA PHE A 361 9.14 -5.43 -12.70
C PHE A 361 10.45 -6.03 -13.21
N TYR A 362 11.39 -6.25 -12.30
CA TYR A 362 12.67 -6.89 -12.61
C TYR A 362 12.50 -8.36 -12.99
N LEU A 363 11.69 -9.11 -12.25
CA LEU A 363 11.42 -10.51 -12.57
C LEU A 363 10.65 -10.69 -13.86
N ASP A 364 9.80 -9.72 -14.23
CA ASP A 364 9.08 -9.78 -15.51
C ASP A 364 9.97 -9.43 -16.71
N PHE A 365 10.75 -8.34 -16.63
CA PHE A 365 11.42 -7.77 -17.82
C PHE A 365 12.85 -7.25 -17.51
N GLY A 366 13.46 -7.63 -16.40
CA GLY A 366 14.79 -7.16 -16.02
C GLY A 366 14.83 -5.65 -15.77
N ILE A 367 15.97 -5.05 -16.07
CA ILE A 367 16.20 -3.60 -15.93
C ILE A 367 15.23 -2.79 -16.82
N VAL A 368 14.89 -3.30 -17.99
CA VAL A 368 13.93 -2.65 -18.90
C VAL A 368 12.57 -2.51 -18.22
N GLY A 369 12.10 -3.55 -17.53
CA GLY A 369 10.86 -3.51 -16.75
C GLY A 369 10.89 -2.44 -15.67
N MET A 370 12.02 -2.27 -14.98
CA MET A 370 12.20 -1.25 -13.95
C MET A 370 12.17 0.21 -14.48
N ILE A 371 12.29 0.39 -15.78
CA ILE A 371 12.20 1.71 -16.43
C ILE A 371 10.82 1.90 -17.04
N VAL A 372 10.40 0.96 -17.88
CA VAL A 372 9.16 1.10 -18.68
C VAL A 372 7.92 1.05 -17.81
N LEU A 373 7.84 0.10 -16.86
CA LEU A 373 6.62 -0.06 -16.05
C LEU A 373 6.39 1.10 -15.08
N PRO A 374 7.38 1.60 -14.31
CA PRO A 374 7.21 2.81 -13.52
C PRO A 374 6.85 4.03 -14.37
N PHE A 375 7.43 4.18 -15.57
CA PHE A 375 7.07 5.25 -16.49
C PHE A 375 5.58 5.20 -16.88
N LEU A 376 5.09 4.04 -17.29
CA LEU A 376 3.68 3.82 -17.62
C LEU A 376 2.77 4.05 -16.40
N PHE A 377 3.23 3.66 -15.23
CA PHE A 377 2.48 3.87 -14.00
C PHE A 377 2.41 5.36 -13.63
N GLY A 378 3.49 6.10 -13.78
CA GLY A 378 3.51 7.57 -13.61
C GLY A 378 2.53 8.26 -14.56
N PHE A 379 2.52 7.85 -15.83
CA PHE A 379 1.54 8.29 -16.81
C PHE A 379 0.10 7.98 -16.39
N LEU A 380 -0.17 6.78 -15.91
CA LEU A 380 -1.51 6.34 -15.46
C LEU A 380 -1.99 7.17 -14.26
N ILE A 381 -1.14 7.41 -13.26
CA ILE A 381 -1.48 8.27 -12.11
C ILE A 381 -1.83 9.68 -12.58
N ARG A 382 -1.01 10.27 -13.44
CA ARG A 382 -1.29 11.61 -13.96
C ARG A 382 -2.62 11.67 -14.70
N LYS A 383 -2.91 10.65 -15.49
CA LYS A 383 -4.17 10.51 -16.23
C LYS A 383 -5.36 10.33 -15.28
N SER A 384 -5.19 9.59 -14.19
CA SER A 384 -6.24 9.42 -13.17
C SER A 384 -6.57 10.71 -12.44
N ILE A 385 -5.59 11.57 -12.17
CA ILE A 385 -5.81 12.92 -11.64
C ILE A 385 -6.65 13.74 -12.63
N TYR A 386 -6.31 13.69 -13.92
CA TYR A 386 -7.09 14.35 -14.94
C TYR A 386 -8.53 13.84 -15.00
N TRP A 387 -8.75 12.52 -14.97
CA TRP A 387 -10.09 11.93 -14.92
C TRP A 387 -10.87 12.35 -13.69
N PHE A 388 -10.23 12.38 -12.53
CA PHE A 388 -10.86 12.86 -11.31
C PHE A 388 -11.37 14.30 -11.45
N TYR A 389 -10.58 15.20 -12.03
CA TYR A 389 -11.02 16.58 -12.28
C TYR A 389 -12.08 16.69 -13.37
N ARG A 390 -11.98 15.86 -14.41
CA ARG A 390 -12.90 15.93 -15.55
C ARG A 390 -14.27 15.35 -15.24
N TYR A 391 -14.31 14.19 -14.61
CA TYR A 391 -15.57 13.46 -14.41
C TYR A 391 -16.23 13.75 -13.07
N GLN A 392 -15.47 14.14 -12.07
CA GLN A 392 -15.95 14.52 -10.73
C GLN A 392 -16.97 13.53 -10.13
N ASN A 393 -16.76 12.23 -10.33
CA ASN A 393 -17.60 11.18 -9.83
C ASN A 393 -16.88 10.27 -8.81
N VAL A 394 -17.65 9.49 -8.06
CA VAL A 394 -17.11 8.58 -7.02
C VAL A 394 -16.17 7.57 -7.61
N SER A 395 -16.43 7.05 -8.84
CA SER A 395 -15.60 6.02 -9.45
C SER A 395 -14.20 6.54 -9.80
N SER A 396 -14.09 7.76 -10.38
CA SER A 396 -12.80 8.38 -10.65
C SER A 396 -12.03 8.74 -9.38
N MET A 397 -12.73 9.12 -8.32
CA MET A 397 -12.15 9.39 -7.00
C MET A 397 -11.57 8.11 -6.38
N MET A 398 -12.32 7.00 -6.41
CA MET A 398 -11.86 5.72 -5.88
C MET A 398 -10.69 5.16 -6.68
N LEU A 399 -10.74 5.26 -8.02
CA LEU A 399 -9.65 4.85 -8.90
C LEU A 399 -8.36 5.61 -8.57
N LEU A 400 -8.45 6.93 -8.42
CA LEU A 400 -7.32 7.76 -8.01
C LEU A 400 -6.78 7.35 -6.62
N SER A 401 -7.67 7.06 -5.67
CA SER A 401 -7.28 6.63 -4.33
C SER A 401 -6.51 5.31 -4.35
N ILE A 402 -6.96 4.31 -5.12
CA ILE A 402 -6.29 3.02 -5.25
C ILE A 402 -4.90 3.19 -5.88
N LEU A 403 -4.80 3.96 -6.96
CA LEU A 403 -3.52 4.22 -7.64
C LEU A 403 -2.53 4.99 -6.76
N PHE A 404 -3.01 5.99 -6.01
CA PHE A 404 -2.18 6.73 -5.07
C PHE A 404 -1.69 5.86 -3.91
N LEU A 405 -2.57 5.00 -3.42
CA LEU A 405 -2.25 4.04 -2.37
C LEU A 405 -1.14 3.09 -2.82
N SER A 406 -1.27 2.56 -4.04
CA SER A 406 -0.23 1.71 -4.65
C SER A 406 1.07 2.47 -4.91
N LEU A 407 0.99 3.76 -5.26
CA LEU A 407 2.16 4.62 -5.43
C LEU A 407 2.95 4.80 -4.12
N ILE A 408 2.26 5.12 -3.03
CA ILE A 408 2.92 5.32 -1.73
C ILE A 408 3.44 3.99 -1.18
N LEU A 409 2.73 2.88 -1.36
CA LEU A 409 3.17 1.57 -0.91
C LEU A 409 4.17 0.88 -1.85
N SER A 410 4.57 1.52 -2.94
CA SER A 410 5.48 0.95 -3.94
C SER A 410 6.86 0.52 -3.40
N VAL A 411 7.33 1.14 -2.33
CA VAL A 411 8.54 0.69 -1.60
C VAL A 411 8.33 -0.68 -0.97
N LEU A 412 7.11 -0.97 -0.50
CA LEU A 412 6.78 -2.15 0.29
C LEU A 412 6.27 -3.30 -0.55
N ASP A 413 5.40 -3.03 -1.53
CA ASP A 413 4.73 -4.09 -2.29
C ASP A 413 4.06 -3.54 -3.55
N PHE A 414 3.67 -4.46 -4.45
CA PHE A 414 2.90 -4.15 -5.65
C PHE A 414 1.46 -4.66 -5.53
N ASN A 415 0.61 -3.87 -4.87
CA ASN A 415 -0.77 -4.26 -4.59
C ASN A 415 -1.66 -4.46 -5.84
N LEU A 416 -1.27 -3.88 -6.98
CA LEU A 416 -2.05 -3.97 -8.22
C LEU A 416 -1.93 -5.33 -8.92
N SER A 417 -0.98 -6.17 -8.51
CA SER A 417 -0.89 -7.57 -8.97
C SER A 417 -2.05 -8.44 -8.45
N SER A 418 -2.80 -7.97 -7.46
CA SER A 418 -3.96 -8.71 -6.92
C SER A 418 -5.12 -8.72 -7.91
N ILE A 419 -5.61 -9.92 -8.27
CA ILE A 419 -6.71 -10.11 -9.22
C ILE A 419 -7.96 -9.30 -8.85
N PRO A 420 -8.49 -9.35 -7.61
CA PRO A 420 -9.69 -8.61 -7.25
C PRO A 420 -9.50 -7.09 -7.33
N ILE A 421 -8.30 -6.58 -7.01
CA ILE A 421 -7.99 -5.14 -7.11
C ILE A 421 -7.90 -4.74 -8.59
N GLY A 422 -7.31 -5.55 -9.45
CA GLY A 422 -7.25 -5.30 -10.88
C GLY A 422 -8.65 -5.24 -11.51
N ILE A 423 -9.53 -6.20 -11.19
CA ILE A 423 -10.94 -6.20 -11.63
C ILE A 423 -11.65 -4.92 -11.15
N LEU A 424 -11.46 -4.57 -9.89
CA LEU A 424 -12.06 -3.37 -9.32
C LEU A 424 -11.60 -2.11 -10.06
N MET A 425 -10.32 -2.00 -10.39
CA MET A 425 -9.79 -0.85 -11.14
C MET A 425 -10.38 -0.76 -12.54
N ILE A 426 -10.50 -1.88 -13.27
CA ILE A 426 -11.13 -1.93 -14.61
C ILE A 426 -12.59 -1.47 -14.49
N TYR A 427 -13.32 -2.01 -13.54
CA TYR A 427 -14.72 -1.62 -13.30
C TYR A 427 -14.86 -0.13 -13.01
N LEU A 428 -14.01 0.42 -12.10
CA LEU A 428 -14.04 1.84 -11.75
C LEU A 428 -13.66 2.73 -12.93
N TYR A 429 -12.70 2.28 -13.76
CA TYR A 429 -12.32 2.97 -14.98
C TYR A 429 -13.48 3.06 -15.96
N MET A 430 -14.12 1.94 -16.31
CA MET A 430 -15.28 1.89 -17.22
C MET A 430 -16.42 2.76 -16.67
N LYS A 431 -16.76 2.62 -15.39
CA LYS A 431 -17.84 3.38 -14.76
C LYS A 431 -17.55 4.87 -14.69
N SER A 432 -16.28 5.29 -14.53
CA SER A 432 -15.92 6.71 -14.53
C SER A 432 -16.20 7.37 -15.87
N HIS A 433 -16.06 6.65 -16.98
CA HIS A 433 -16.26 7.16 -18.34
C HIS A 433 -17.73 7.14 -18.77
N ASN A 434 -18.50 6.16 -18.34
CA ASN A 434 -19.91 6.03 -18.71
C ASN A 434 -20.83 7.07 -18.05
N CYS A 435 -20.38 7.76 -16.99
CA CYS A 435 -21.11 8.86 -16.35
C CYS A 435 -21.08 10.19 -17.13
N LYS A 436 -20.59 10.23 -18.36
CA LYS A 436 -20.55 11.43 -19.21
C LYS A 436 -21.89 11.90 -19.76
N LEU A 437 -22.95 11.14 -19.64
CA LEU A 437 -24.15 11.28 -20.45
C LEU A 437 -25.43 11.59 -19.67
N LYS A 438 -25.31 12.22 -18.47
CA LYS A 438 -26.52 12.72 -17.82
C LYS A 438 -26.31 14.13 -17.27
#